data_11289308da3eba1f874d21ffe0c875c3
#
_entry.id   11289308da3eba1f874d21ffe0c875c3
#
_cell.length_a   1.000
_cell.length_b   1.000
_cell.length_c   1.000
_cell.angle_alpha   90.00
_cell.angle_beta   90.00
_cell.angle_gamma   90.00
#
_symmetry.space_group_name_H-M   'P 1'
#
loop_
_entity.id
_entity.type
_entity.pdbx_description
1 polymer ?
#
loop_
_entity_poly.entity_id
_entity_poly.type
_entity_poly.pdbx_seq_one_letter_code
_entity_poly.pdbx_strand_id
1 'polypeptide(L)'
;MIHEDKRRFMRMMVNAQAELTVSQTGEKIVGVCQDLSATGLSVEIDSPLEVGELTTVFINSKSATIPPFNANAKVVRCGSNESSPDSYIIGLEIVQIN
;
A
#
# COMPACT_ATOMS: atom_id res chain seq x y z
N MET A 1 -25.54 -12.70 5.02
CA MET A 1 -25.00 -12.71 4.69
C MET A 1 -23.68 -12.64 5.11
N ILE A 2 -23.09 -13.34 5.04
CA ILE A 2 -21.97 -13.54 5.60
C ILE A 2 -20.88 -12.81 5.03
N HIS A 3 -20.88 -12.57 3.82
CA HIS A 3 -19.81 -11.90 3.28
C HIS A 3 -19.72 -10.51 3.75
N GLU A 4 -20.60 -10.13 4.60
CA GLU A 4 -20.47 -8.86 5.13
C GLU A 4 -19.27 -8.73 5.93
N ASP A 5 -18.74 -9.74 6.45
CA ASP A 5 -17.56 -9.67 7.25
C ASP A 5 -16.41 -9.10 6.49
N LYS A 6 -16.37 -9.28 5.20
CA LYS A 6 -15.30 -8.76 4.44
C LYS A 6 -15.39 -7.27 4.28
N ARG A 7 -16.51 -6.70 4.62
CA ARG A 7 -16.70 -5.28 4.48
C ARG A 7 -16.68 -4.55 5.75
N ARG A 8 -16.27 -5.21 6.83
CA ARG A 8 -16.18 -4.55 8.06
C ARG A 8 -15.33 -3.36 7.96
N PHE A 9 -14.23 -3.39 7.21
CA PHE A 9 -13.32 -2.29 7.07
C PHE A 9 -13.54 -1.68 5.71
N MET A 10 -13.97 -0.42 5.70
CA MET A 10 -14.18 0.25 4.45
C MET A 10 -12.90 0.44 3.73
N ARG A 11 -12.91 0.22 2.42
CA ARG A 11 -11.77 0.49 1.58
C ARG A 11 -12.01 1.76 0.85
N MET A 12 -11.05 2.66 0.91
CA MET A 12 -11.12 3.89 0.16
C MET A 12 -10.30 3.76 -1.10
N MET A 13 -10.89 4.11 -2.23
CA MET A 13 -10.16 4.18 -3.48
C MET A 13 -9.42 5.50 -3.50
N VAL A 14 -8.10 5.44 -3.43
CA VAL A 14 -7.33 6.61 -3.13
C VAL A 14 -6.62 7.19 -4.34
N ASN A 15 -5.92 6.46 -5.09
CA ASN A 15 -5.15 6.95 -6.24
C ASN A 15 -4.22 8.10 -5.85
N ALA A 16 -3.46 7.92 -4.81
CA ALA A 16 -2.56 8.94 -4.30
C ALA A 16 -1.12 8.46 -4.39
N GLN A 17 -0.19 9.40 -4.53
CA GLN A 17 1.22 9.05 -4.58
C GLN A 17 1.67 8.49 -3.23
N ALA A 18 2.40 7.40 -3.26
CA ALA A 18 2.90 6.75 -2.07
C ALA A 18 4.40 6.55 -2.18
N GLU A 19 5.09 6.71 -1.06
CA GLU A 19 6.52 6.45 -0.99
C GLU A 19 6.73 5.31 -0.04
N LEU A 20 7.39 4.25 -0.50
CA LEU A 20 7.71 3.10 0.30
C LEU A 20 9.21 3.11 0.59
N THR A 21 9.58 2.96 1.85
CA THR A 21 10.98 2.83 2.23
C THR A 21 11.20 1.44 2.77
N VAL A 22 12.04 0.65 2.10
CA VAL A 22 12.32 -0.70 2.53
C VAL A 22 13.21 -0.64 3.75
N SER A 23 12.76 -1.23 4.85
CA SER A 23 13.43 -1.09 6.13
C SER A 23 14.84 -1.65 6.13
N GLN A 24 15.05 -2.74 5.45
CA GLN A 24 16.34 -3.39 5.45
C GLN A 24 17.41 -2.62 4.69
N THR A 25 17.07 -2.00 3.61
CA THR A 25 18.04 -1.37 2.73
C THR A 25 17.95 0.14 2.72
N GLY A 26 16.84 0.71 3.18
CA GLY A 26 16.61 2.14 3.08
C GLY A 26 16.22 2.61 1.69
N GLU A 27 16.01 1.68 0.79
CA GLU A 27 15.65 2.03 -0.58
C GLU A 27 14.27 2.66 -0.63
N LYS A 28 14.12 3.72 -1.38
CA LYS A 28 12.84 4.40 -1.51
C LYS A 28 12.24 4.11 -2.88
N ILE A 29 10.98 3.75 -2.87
CA ILE A 29 10.26 3.41 -4.09
C ILE A 29 9.00 4.27 -4.13
N VAL A 30 8.77 4.94 -5.24
CA VAL A 30 7.59 5.78 -5.38
C VAL A 30 6.57 5.03 -6.21
N GLY A 31 5.35 5.04 -5.76
CA GLY A 31 4.27 4.38 -6.49
C GLY A 31 2.95 5.09 -6.26
N VAL A 32 1.86 4.38 -6.56
CA VAL A 32 0.52 4.94 -6.44
C VAL A 32 -0.29 4.04 -5.52
N CYS A 33 -0.79 4.61 -4.43
CA CYS A 33 -1.69 3.87 -3.56
C CYS A 33 -3.05 3.81 -4.21
N GLN A 34 -3.55 2.62 -4.45
CA GLN A 34 -4.81 2.43 -5.15
C GLN A 34 -5.98 2.34 -4.20
N ASP A 35 -5.79 1.67 -3.07
CA ASP A 35 -6.83 1.63 -2.06
C ASP A 35 -6.20 1.54 -0.69
N LEU A 36 -6.97 1.93 0.31
CA LEU A 36 -6.50 2.01 1.68
C LEU A 36 -7.64 1.61 2.61
N SER A 37 -7.32 0.80 3.61
CA SER A 37 -8.28 0.43 4.63
C SER A 37 -7.61 0.50 5.99
N ALA A 38 -8.34 0.18 7.05
CA ALA A 38 -7.80 0.25 8.40
C ALA A 38 -6.68 -0.76 8.64
N THR A 39 -6.64 -1.84 7.86
CA THR A 39 -5.68 -2.91 8.10
C THR A 39 -4.63 -3.06 7.02
N GLY A 40 -4.80 -2.42 5.87
CA GLY A 40 -3.84 -2.59 4.79
C GLY A 40 -4.10 -1.69 3.62
N LEU A 41 -3.24 -1.81 2.63
CA LEU A 41 -3.33 -0.98 1.43
C LEU A 41 -2.73 -1.72 0.24
N SER A 42 -3.07 -1.25 -0.94
CA SER A 42 -2.49 -1.74 -2.19
C SER A 42 -1.78 -0.59 -2.88
N VAL A 43 -0.56 -0.85 -3.33
CA VAL A 43 0.25 0.15 -4.00
C VAL A 43 0.78 -0.43 -5.29
N GLU A 44 0.72 0.35 -6.36
CA GLU A 44 1.31 -0.04 -7.63
C GLU A 44 2.69 0.58 -7.75
N ILE A 45 3.70 -0.24 -7.97
CA ILE A 45 5.08 0.22 -8.13
C ILE A 45 5.70 -0.49 -9.33
N ASP A 46 6.87 -0.05 -9.75
CA ASP A 46 7.52 -0.61 -10.93
C ASP A 46 8.64 -1.60 -10.58
N SER A 47 8.69 -2.04 -9.35
CA SER A 47 9.68 -3.02 -8.90
C SER A 47 9.01 -4.03 -7.99
N PRO A 48 9.41 -5.30 -8.03
CA PRO A 48 8.81 -6.27 -7.12
C PRO A 48 9.39 -6.13 -5.72
N LEU A 49 8.59 -6.51 -4.73
CA LEU A 49 9.05 -6.61 -3.34
C LEU A 49 8.77 -8.02 -2.85
N GLU A 50 9.55 -8.47 -1.88
CA GLU A 50 9.38 -9.82 -1.36
C GLU A 50 8.34 -9.84 -0.25
N VAL A 51 7.52 -10.87 -0.25
CA VAL A 51 6.54 -11.07 0.81
C VAL A 51 7.30 -11.23 2.13
N GLY A 52 6.82 -10.54 3.15
CA GLY A 52 7.46 -10.54 4.46
C GLY A 52 8.36 -9.33 4.70
N GLU A 53 8.65 -8.58 3.66
CA GLU A 53 9.53 -7.44 3.79
C GLU A 53 8.83 -6.31 4.52
N LEU A 54 9.55 -5.62 5.40
CA LEU A 54 8.98 -4.50 6.15
C LEU A 54 9.29 -3.20 5.44
N THR A 55 8.30 -2.34 5.39
CA THR A 55 8.44 -1.04 4.73
C THR A 55 7.82 0.04 5.59
N THR A 56 8.26 1.27 5.37
CA THR A 56 7.55 2.43 5.89
C THR A 56 6.83 3.08 4.72
N VAL A 57 5.54 3.31 4.88
CA VAL A 57 4.69 3.84 3.82
C VAL A 57 4.31 5.27 4.15
N PHE A 58 4.54 6.17 3.23
CA PHE A 58 4.12 7.55 3.40
C PHE A 58 3.25 7.92 2.21
N ILE A 59 2.03 8.37 2.48
CA ILE A 59 1.11 8.82 1.44
C ILE A 59 0.87 10.30 1.67
N ASN A 60 1.28 11.10 0.71
CA ASN A 60 1.11 12.53 0.81
C ASN A 60 0.07 12.94 -0.22
N SER A 61 -1.15 13.04 0.22
CA SER A 61 -2.24 13.40 -0.65
C SER A 61 -2.37 14.91 -0.70
N LYS A 62 -2.54 15.43 -1.90
CA LYS A 62 -2.80 16.84 -2.06
C LYS A 62 -4.27 17.17 -1.89
N SER A 63 -5.08 16.15 -1.76
CA SER A 63 -6.50 16.36 -1.55
C SER A 63 -6.76 16.72 -0.09
N ALA A 64 -7.65 17.65 0.14
CA ALA A 64 -8.00 18.01 1.49
C ALA A 64 -8.79 16.95 2.21
N THR A 65 -9.34 15.99 1.48
CA THR A 65 -10.15 14.96 2.10
C THR A 65 -9.33 13.80 2.65
N ILE A 66 -8.07 13.67 2.25
CA ILE A 66 -7.24 12.57 2.72
C ILE A 66 -6.01 13.14 3.39
N PRO A 67 -5.90 13.01 4.71
CA PRO A 67 -4.72 13.55 5.40
C PRO A 67 -3.49 12.72 5.09
N PRO A 68 -2.32 13.24 5.31
CA PRO A 68 -1.09 12.46 5.12
C PRO A 68 -1.12 11.21 5.99
N PHE A 69 -0.61 10.12 5.44
CA PHE A 69 -0.64 8.83 6.12
C PHE A 69 0.79 8.30 6.21
N ASN A 70 1.17 7.84 7.37
CA ASN A 70 2.50 7.31 7.60
C ASN A 70 2.37 6.08 8.49
N ALA A 71 2.87 4.96 8.02
CA ALA A 71 2.71 3.71 8.75
C ALA A 71 3.83 2.74 8.41
N ASN A 72 4.08 1.82 9.32
CA ASN A 72 4.94 0.68 9.05
C ASN A 72 4.06 -0.45 8.55
N ALA A 73 4.47 -1.10 7.49
CA ALA A 73 3.66 -2.13 6.87
C ALA A 73 4.53 -3.28 6.40
N LYS A 74 3.91 -4.45 6.29
CA LYS A 74 4.60 -5.66 5.85
C LYS A 74 4.01 -6.09 4.51
N VAL A 75 4.87 -6.47 3.58
CA VAL A 75 4.43 -6.97 2.29
C VAL A 75 3.82 -8.35 2.49
N VAL A 76 2.55 -8.48 2.13
CA VAL A 76 1.85 -9.76 2.23
C VAL A 76 1.50 -10.33 0.87
N ARG A 77 1.62 -9.54 -0.19
CA ARG A 77 1.33 -10.02 -1.53
C ARG A 77 2.08 -9.17 -2.55
N CYS A 78 2.60 -9.82 -3.56
CA CYS A 78 3.24 -9.13 -4.67
C CYS A 78 2.80 -9.83 -5.95
N GLY A 79 2.12 -9.12 -6.83
CA GLY A 79 1.65 -9.68 -8.07
C GLY A 79 1.91 -8.75 -9.22
N SER A 80 2.05 -9.30 -10.42
CA SER A 80 2.23 -8.46 -11.58
C SER A 80 0.90 -7.83 -11.97
N ASN A 81 0.99 -6.64 -12.53
CA ASN A 81 -0.20 -5.93 -12.97
C ASN A 81 -0.52 -6.35 -14.40
N GLU A 82 -1.68 -6.93 -14.59
CA GLU A 82 -2.05 -7.41 -15.92
C GLU A 82 -2.20 -6.29 -16.92
N SER A 83 -2.60 -5.13 -16.46
CA SER A 83 -2.78 -3.99 -17.34
C SER A 83 -1.47 -3.33 -17.72
N SER A 84 -0.41 -3.61 -16.97
CA SER A 84 0.85 -2.91 -17.16
C SER A 84 1.96 -3.88 -16.77
N PRO A 85 2.56 -4.57 -17.74
CA PRO A 85 3.52 -5.63 -17.42
C PRO A 85 4.77 -5.13 -16.69
N ASP A 86 5.04 -3.83 -16.75
CA ASP A 86 6.20 -3.30 -16.08
C ASP A 86 5.92 -2.86 -14.67
N SER A 87 4.74 -3.12 -14.14
CA SER A 87 4.41 -2.70 -12.79
C SER A 87 3.88 -3.86 -11.97
N TYR A 88 3.89 -3.69 -10.67
CA TYR A 88 3.48 -4.71 -9.72
C TYR A 88 2.49 -4.11 -8.74
N ILE A 89 1.53 -4.92 -8.30
CA ILE A 89 0.59 -4.51 -7.26
C ILE A 89 1.05 -5.16 -5.96
N ILE A 90 1.39 -4.33 -4.99
CA ILE A 90 1.90 -4.79 -3.72
C ILE A 90 0.80 -4.67 -2.67
N GLY A 91 0.46 -5.78 -2.04
CA GLY A 91 -0.46 -5.78 -0.92
C GLY A 91 0.33 -5.65 0.38
N LEU A 92 -0.04 -4.70 1.20
CA LEU A 92 0.67 -4.40 2.43
C LEU A 92 -0.28 -4.47 3.60
N GLU A 93 0.18 -5.07 4.69
CA GLU A 93 -0.57 -5.12 5.93
C GLU A 93 0.02 -4.08 6.87
N ILE A 94 -0.83 -3.22 7.43
CA ILE A 94 -0.37 -2.18 8.33
C ILE A 94 -0.01 -2.83 9.66
N VAL A 95 1.23 -2.63 10.08
CA VAL A 95 1.71 -3.16 11.34
C VAL A 95 1.57 -2.12 12.43
N GLN A 96 1.86 -0.88 12.11
CA GLN A 96 1.80 0.19 13.09
C GLN A 96 1.59 1.51 12.36
N ILE A 97 0.68 2.33 12.85
CA ILE A 97 0.48 3.66 12.30
C ILE A 97 1.32 4.63 13.12
N ASN A 98 2.14 5.37 12.44
CA ASN A 98 3.06 6.31 13.10
C ASN A 98 2.41 7.65 13.45
#